data_2b5121af2712acdaabbabbc955816340
#
_entry.id   2b5121af2712acdaabbabbc955816340
#
_cell.length_a   1.000
_cell.length_b   1.000
_cell.length_c   1.000
_cell.angle_alpha   90.00
_cell.angle_beta   90.00
_cell.angle_gamma   90.00
#
_symmetry.space_group_name_H-M   'P 1'
#
loop_
_entity.id
_entity.type
_entity.pdbx_description
1 polymer ?
#
loop_
_entity_poly.entity_id
_entity_poly.type
_entity_poly.pdbx_seq_one_letter_code
_entity_poly.pdbx_strand_id
1 'polypeptide(L)'
;MKSITKYCGCLALSIALLLPLVSCAQSKTERVVVLKKPGLPVVYFRVMISAGSAMDPTAKPGLAYFTANLLNKGTTSYTRDQLEDKLSQIGAQIGISVDKEVVVITGKTLAEKVGEFYSIFREVLTAPTFAEDQVKKMQSEQLDRINGIREDDSRLALGVFENKLFEGHRYGHLVEGTEEAIKRFTRDDAYRFYRDNYLQGNILAGLAGAVEDTLVERFEADLGKMPSGQVVRSAAEPKVEKTRRVILVEKENRAQTQLRIGHVVDYNRTNPDYFPMRLLAAYLGENREAFGRLYQTVREQRGLAYGAYAYCEHFRPAGWSKLIDNGIVRNGQYFHMMTYPKEANGKFCIKLMLSEMTKLTTTQVSQDDIDRVQAYVANQYAFLMETPDKQLGMRLDELWYKMPTFVDKYQESINKVPHSELQSVALDHLHPDHVLIVAVVSNGEATKKELLGIDTKLELPSGAQEGALKEINDQIKAFDLDLKPEDIVIVKAREMFK
;
A
#
# COMPACT_ATOMS: atom_id res chain seq x y z
N MET A 1 17.91 -27.56 -91.23
CA MET A 1 18.26 -26.24 -91.80
C MET A 1 18.50 -25.25 -90.73
N LYS A 2 19.71 -24.66 -90.72
CA LYS A 2 20.19 -23.39 -90.07
C LYS A 2 19.71 -23.05 -88.67
N SER A 3 20.50 -23.31 -87.60
CA SER A 3 21.59 -22.51 -87.05
C SER A 3 21.32 -21.00 -86.94
N ILE A 4 21.25 -20.46 -85.77
CA ILE A 4 21.90 -19.17 -85.37
C ILE A 4 22.06 -19.15 -83.82
N THR A 5 23.30 -19.24 -83.38
CA THR A 5 23.83 -18.97 -82.08
C THR A 5 23.73 -17.46 -81.77
N LYS A 6 23.28 -17.05 -80.59
CA LYS A 6 23.60 -15.71 -80.05
C LYS A 6 23.99 -15.78 -78.60
N TYR A 7 25.22 -15.35 -78.36
CA TYR A 7 25.78 -15.06 -77.04
C TYR A 7 24.99 -13.96 -76.31
N CYS A 8 24.71 -14.16 -75.05
CA CYS A 8 24.30 -13.07 -74.18
C CYS A 8 25.16 -13.16 -72.91
N GLY A 9 26.00 -12.17 -72.73
CA GLY A 9 26.93 -12.06 -71.60
C GLY A 9 26.17 -11.68 -70.34
N CYS A 10 26.45 -12.36 -69.25
CA CYS A 10 25.98 -12.01 -67.91
C CYS A 10 26.80 -10.85 -67.34
N LEU A 11 26.15 -9.70 -67.25
CA LEU A 11 26.60 -8.57 -66.38
C LEU A 11 26.12 -8.85 -64.96
N ALA A 12 27.00 -9.24 -64.08
CA ALA A 12 26.70 -9.33 -62.67
C ALA A 12 26.66 -7.93 -62.04
N LEU A 13 25.47 -7.41 -61.77
CA LEU A 13 25.24 -6.20 -61.03
C LEU A 13 25.30 -6.52 -59.54
N SER A 14 26.38 -6.17 -58.87
CA SER A 14 26.51 -6.27 -57.40
C SER A 14 25.71 -5.12 -56.79
N ILE A 15 24.50 -5.44 -56.31
CA ILE A 15 23.71 -4.54 -55.46
C ILE A 15 24.22 -4.68 -54.04
N ALA A 16 25.03 -3.74 -53.57
CA ALA A 16 25.38 -3.58 -52.18
C ALA A 16 24.12 -3.12 -51.43
N LEU A 17 23.50 -4.03 -50.68
CA LEU A 17 22.45 -3.67 -49.71
C LEU A 17 23.08 -2.87 -48.57
N LEU A 18 22.98 -1.57 -48.61
CA LEU A 18 23.13 -0.67 -47.48
C LEU A 18 21.96 -0.89 -46.52
N LEU A 19 22.09 -1.81 -45.56
CA LEU A 19 21.20 -1.89 -44.41
C LEU A 19 21.45 -0.61 -43.56
N PRO A 20 20.42 0.21 -43.30
CA PRO A 20 20.56 1.26 -42.32
C PRO A 20 20.77 0.58 -40.95
N LEU A 21 21.93 0.83 -40.34
CA LEU A 21 22.13 0.63 -38.92
C LEU A 21 21.10 1.52 -38.22
N VAL A 22 19.92 0.94 -37.93
CA VAL A 22 18.99 1.51 -36.95
C VAL A 22 19.72 1.40 -35.62
N SER A 23 20.46 2.46 -35.29
CA SER A 23 20.92 2.70 -33.94
C SER A 23 19.67 2.72 -33.06
N CYS A 24 19.42 1.63 -32.35
CA CYS A 24 18.46 1.60 -31.28
C CYS A 24 18.99 2.53 -30.21
N ALA A 25 18.70 3.83 -30.37
CA ALA A 25 18.82 4.78 -29.26
C ALA A 25 17.86 4.25 -28.20
N GLN A 26 18.40 3.50 -27.21
CA GLN A 26 17.71 3.23 -25.96
C GLN A 26 17.28 4.60 -25.46
N SER A 27 15.97 4.87 -25.49
CA SER A 27 15.40 6.03 -24.82
C SER A 27 15.87 5.92 -23.38
N LYS A 28 16.67 6.88 -22.92
CA LYS A 28 17.04 7.02 -21.52
C LYS A 28 15.72 7.11 -20.77
N THR A 29 15.27 6.02 -20.17
CA THR A 29 14.07 6.02 -19.35
C THR A 29 14.36 7.01 -18.24
N GLU A 30 13.64 8.10 -18.19
CA GLU A 30 13.78 9.12 -17.16
C GLU A 30 13.49 8.47 -15.81
N ARG A 31 14.51 8.17 -15.03
CA ARG A 31 14.42 7.50 -13.72
C ARG A 31 14.51 8.47 -12.57
N VAL A 32 14.86 9.71 -12.87
CA VAL A 32 15.05 10.76 -11.87
C VAL A 32 14.07 11.91 -12.16
N VAL A 33 13.22 12.18 -11.19
CA VAL A 33 12.28 13.31 -11.21
C VAL A 33 12.91 14.50 -10.50
N VAL A 34 12.90 15.68 -11.13
CA VAL A 34 13.43 16.91 -10.52
C VAL A 34 12.36 17.99 -10.46
N LEU A 35 12.04 18.45 -9.25
CA LEU A 35 11.06 19.50 -9.00
C LEU A 35 11.73 20.73 -8.40
N LYS A 36 12.25 21.62 -9.23
CA LYS A 36 12.93 22.83 -8.77
C LYS A 36 11.97 23.85 -8.16
N LYS A 37 12.25 24.26 -6.92
CA LYS A 37 11.54 25.29 -6.14
C LYS A 37 12.56 26.23 -5.48
N PRO A 38 13.22 27.12 -6.23
CA PRO A 38 14.38 27.89 -5.75
C PRO A 38 14.06 28.83 -4.58
N GLY A 39 12.79 29.18 -4.35
CA GLY A 39 12.38 30.00 -3.20
C GLY A 39 12.30 29.28 -1.85
N LEU A 40 12.48 27.97 -1.81
CA LEU A 40 12.45 27.18 -0.57
C LEU A 40 13.87 26.80 -0.15
N PRO A 41 14.29 27.13 1.11
CA PRO A 41 15.65 26.82 1.58
C PRO A 41 15.83 25.36 1.99
N VAL A 42 15.12 24.42 1.32
CA VAL A 42 15.12 22.98 1.65
C VAL A 42 15.26 22.16 0.39
N VAL A 43 15.99 21.04 0.49
CA VAL A 43 16.07 20.01 -0.55
C VAL A 43 15.55 18.70 -0.01
N TYR A 44 14.69 18.05 -0.79
CA TYR A 44 14.14 16.73 -0.53
C TYR A 44 14.73 15.71 -1.50
N PHE A 45 15.04 14.54 -0.97
CA PHE A 45 15.51 13.37 -1.71
C PHE A 45 14.50 12.25 -1.53
N ARG A 46 14.22 11.51 -2.58
CA ARG A 46 13.40 10.30 -2.51
C ARG A 46 13.97 9.26 -3.47
N VAL A 47 14.29 8.09 -2.92
CA VAL A 47 14.72 6.92 -3.69
C VAL A 47 13.75 5.79 -3.40
N MET A 48 13.11 5.28 -4.44
CA MET A 48 12.14 4.21 -4.41
C MET A 48 12.73 2.98 -5.08
N ILE A 49 12.83 1.89 -4.36
CA ILE A 49 13.53 0.68 -4.80
C ILE A 49 12.55 -0.48 -4.80
N SER A 50 12.44 -1.21 -5.92
CA SER A 50 11.61 -2.42 -6.05
C SER A 50 12.21 -3.59 -5.25
N ALA A 51 12.33 -3.43 -3.93
CA ALA A 51 12.96 -4.36 -3.00
C ALA A 51 12.14 -4.55 -1.71
N GLY A 52 10.81 -4.43 -1.80
CA GLY A 52 9.90 -4.62 -0.67
C GLY A 52 9.77 -6.08 -0.23
N SER A 53 8.89 -6.34 0.74
CA SER A 53 8.76 -7.68 1.35
C SER A 53 8.32 -8.77 0.37
N ALA A 54 7.67 -8.44 -0.74
CA ALA A 54 7.38 -9.39 -1.82
C ALA A 54 8.65 -10.01 -2.46
N MET A 55 9.81 -9.39 -2.23
CA MET A 55 11.12 -9.90 -2.67
C MET A 55 11.75 -10.86 -1.66
N ASP A 56 11.16 -11.02 -0.48
CA ASP A 56 11.66 -11.95 0.53
C ASP A 56 11.75 -13.39 -0.02
N PRO A 57 12.83 -14.12 0.28
CA PRO A 57 12.82 -15.56 0.09
C PRO A 57 11.73 -16.20 0.96
N THR A 58 11.05 -17.22 0.45
CA THR A 58 9.94 -17.90 1.16
C THR A 58 10.31 -18.34 2.59
N ALA A 59 11.55 -18.75 2.82
CA ALA A 59 12.04 -19.17 4.13
C ALA A 59 12.50 -18.00 5.03
N LYS A 60 12.47 -16.76 4.54
CA LYS A 60 13.01 -15.58 5.23
C LYS A 60 12.07 -14.36 5.13
N PRO A 61 10.78 -14.50 5.48
CA PRO A 61 9.87 -13.36 5.50
C PRO A 61 10.38 -12.29 6.46
N GLY A 62 10.35 -11.01 6.03
CA GLY A 62 10.86 -9.85 6.78
C GLY A 62 12.31 -9.47 6.47
N LEU A 63 13.00 -10.18 5.56
CA LEU A 63 14.39 -9.88 5.23
C LEU A 63 14.55 -8.53 4.51
N ALA A 64 13.60 -8.15 3.66
CA ALA A 64 13.56 -6.82 3.02
C ALA A 64 13.51 -5.71 4.07
N TYR A 65 12.60 -5.84 5.04
CA TYR A 65 12.48 -4.89 6.16
C TYR A 65 13.78 -4.80 6.97
N PHE A 66 14.32 -5.96 7.33
CA PHE A 66 15.58 -6.08 8.07
C PHE A 66 16.73 -5.38 7.34
N THR A 67 16.92 -5.69 6.05
CA THR A 67 18.00 -5.15 5.23
C THR A 67 17.87 -3.63 5.05
N ALA A 68 16.66 -3.16 4.72
CA ALA A 68 16.42 -1.73 4.51
C ALA A 68 16.73 -0.90 5.77
N ASN A 69 16.26 -1.36 6.94
CA ASN A 69 16.46 -0.65 8.20
C ASN A 69 17.91 -0.74 8.74
N LEU A 70 18.75 -1.58 8.16
CA LEU A 70 20.19 -1.60 8.44
C LEU A 70 21.00 -0.60 7.61
N LEU A 71 20.46 -0.04 6.52
CA LEU A 71 21.20 0.87 5.62
C LEU A 71 21.75 2.10 6.35
N ASN A 72 21.00 2.66 7.27
CA ASN A 72 21.39 3.84 8.05
C ASN A 72 21.98 3.50 9.44
N LYS A 73 22.35 2.24 9.67
CA LYS A 73 22.96 1.80 10.93
C LYS A 73 24.50 1.73 10.87
N GLY A 74 25.09 2.31 9.84
CA GLY A 74 26.52 2.46 9.65
C GLY A 74 26.91 2.31 8.18
N THR A 75 27.89 3.11 7.77
CA THR A 75 28.48 3.11 6.42
C THR A 75 29.98 2.84 6.50
N THR A 76 30.65 2.79 5.36
CA THR A 76 32.12 2.64 5.34
C THR A 76 32.86 3.78 6.03
N SER A 77 32.28 4.99 6.08
CA SER A 77 32.92 6.18 6.67
C SER A 77 32.39 6.52 8.06
N TYR A 78 31.22 6.03 8.44
CA TYR A 78 30.54 6.44 9.67
C TYR A 78 29.96 5.25 10.42
N THR A 79 30.16 5.22 11.74
CA THR A 79 29.34 4.39 12.62
C THR A 79 27.91 4.94 12.70
N ARG A 80 26.97 4.16 13.26
CA ARG A 80 25.60 4.62 13.49
C ARG A 80 25.54 5.95 14.25
N ASP A 81 26.23 6.01 15.40
CA ASP A 81 26.20 7.19 16.27
C ASP A 81 26.78 8.42 15.55
N GLN A 82 27.86 8.24 14.79
CA GLN A 82 28.45 9.31 13.96
C GLN A 82 27.49 9.78 12.86
N LEU A 83 26.70 8.89 12.26
CA LEU A 83 25.65 9.27 11.29
C LEU A 83 24.55 10.10 11.95
N GLU A 84 24.05 9.66 13.09
CA GLU A 84 22.99 10.34 13.85
C GLU A 84 23.47 11.74 14.31
N ASP A 85 24.68 11.83 14.85
CA ASP A 85 25.30 13.10 15.26
C ASP A 85 25.45 14.08 14.10
N LYS A 86 26.00 13.62 12.97
CA LYS A 86 26.20 14.49 11.78
C LYS A 86 24.87 14.97 11.22
N LEU A 87 23.87 14.09 11.07
CA LEU A 87 22.56 14.48 10.59
C LEU A 87 21.91 15.51 11.53
N SER A 88 22.04 15.30 12.85
CA SER A 88 21.56 16.24 13.87
C SER A 88 22.23 17.61 13.78
N GLN A 89 23.56 17.65 13.63
CA GLN A 89 24.35 18.91 13.52
C GLN A 89 23.95 19.77 12.32
N ILE A 90 23.58 19.15 11.20
CA ILE A 90 23.16 19.86 9.98
C ILE A 90 21.64 20.01 9.86
N GLY A 91 20.87 19.59 10.87
CA GLY A 91 19.39 19.65 10.87
C GLY A 91 18.75 18.82 9.76
N ALA A 92 19.40 17.71 9.37
CA ALA A 92 18.95 16.84 8.29
C ALA A 92 18.32 15.55 8.80
N GLN A 93 17.54 14.90 7.94
CA GLN A 93 16.86 13.65 8.26
C GLN A 93 16.96 12.65 7.12
N ILE A 94 17.14 11.37 7.45
CA ILE A 94 16.98 10.24 6.53
C ILE A 94 15.90 9.33 7.10
N GLY A 95 14.87 9.06 6.30
CA GLY A 95 13.79 8.13 6.62
C GLY A 95 13.86 6.91 5.72
N ILE A 96 13.52 5.73 6.26
CA ILE A 96 13.41 4.49 5.51
C ILE A 96 12.04 3.87 5.81
N SER A 97 11.31 3.52 4.78
CA SER A 97 10.06 2.78 4.88
C SER A 97 10.06 1.60 3.93
N VAL A 98 9.41 0.53 4.34
CA VAL A 98 9.29 -0.71 3.56
C VAL A 98 7.83 -1.09 3.45
N ASP A 99 7.41 -1.45 2.26
CA ASP A 99 6.10 -2.02 1.99
C ASP A 99 6.24 -3.32 1.20
N LYS A 100 5.15 -3.87 0.72
CA LYS A 100 5.13 -5.14 -0.03
C LYS A 100 6.04 -5.11 -1.26
N GLU A 101 5.96 -4.07 -2.09
CA GLU A 101 6.74 -3.99 -3.34
C GLU A 101 7.97 -3.09 -3.26
N VAL A 102 7.98 -2.10 -2.39
CA VAL A 102 9.00 -1.04 -2.41
C VAL A 102 9.65 -0.80 -1.06
N VAL A 103 10.92 -0.40 -1.13
CA VAL A 103 11.64 0.34 -0.10
C VAL A 103 11.71 1.80 -0.55
N VAL A 104 11.35 2.73 0.33
CA VAL A 104 11.47 4.16 0.06
C VAL A 104 12.46 4.76 1.05
N ILE A 105 13.53 5.36 0.53
CA ILE A 105 14.52 6.11 1.30
C ILE A 105 14.28 7.59 1.04
N THR A 106 13.99 8.35 2.08
CA THR A 106 13.75 9.79 2.01
C THR A 106 14.89 10.55 2.66
N GLY A 107 15.19 11.73 2.15
CA GLY A 107 16.13 12.66 2.72
C GLY A 107 15.58 14.07 2.75
N LYS A 108 15.87 14.83 3.81
CA LYS A 108 15.50 16.24 3.93
C LYS A 108 16.64 17.02 4.57
N THR A 109 17.01 18.15 3.97
CA THR A 109 18.07 19.02 4.49
C THR A 109 17.86 20.47 4.08
N LEU A 110 18.53 21.39 4.75
CA LEU A 110 18.64 22.78 4.31
C LEU A 110 19.48 22.85 3.03
N ALA A 111 19.13 23.78 2.13
CA ALA A 111 19.85 23.96 0.85
C ALA A 111 21.35 24.25 1.04
N GLU A 112 21.70 25.07 2.04
CA GLU A 112 23.09 25.40 2.38
C GLU A 112 23.91 24.20 2.90
N LYS A 113 23.23 23.14 3.39
CA LYS A 113 23.83 21.90 3.91
C LYS A 113 23.77 20.73 2.93
N VAL A 114 23.23 20.94 1.73
CA VAL A 114 22.94 19.86 0.78
C VAL A 114 24.19 19.09 0.37
N GLY A 115 25.32 19.74 0.23
CA GLY A 115 26.58 19.06 -0.15
C GLY A 115 27.09 18.09 0.91
N GLU A 116 27.03 18.49 2.19
CA GLU A 116 27.39 17.66 3.34
C GLU A 116 26.38 16.51 3.51
N PHE A 117 25.10 16.84 3.48
CA PHE A 117 24.03 15.84 3.56
C PHE A 117 24.10 14.80 2.44
N TYR A 118 24.28 15.25 1.20
CA TYR A 118 24.34 14.33 0.06
C TYR A 118 25.46 13.30 0.17
N SER A 119 26.61 13.71 0.72
CA SER A 119 27.73 12.78 0.94
C SER A 119 27.32 11.64 1.90
N ILE A 120 26.57 11.97 2.96
CA ILE A 120 26.04 10.98 3.91
C ILE A 120 24.93 10.12 3.26
N PHE A 121 23.97 10.77 2.60
CA PHE A 121 22.83 10.09 1.96
C PHE A 121 23.28 9.07 0.91
N ARG A 122 24.26 9.46 0.09
CA ARG A 122 24.88 8.58 -0.89
C ARG A 122 25.49 7.33 -0.23
N GLU A 123 26.25 7.49 0.87
CA GLU A 123 26.86 6.35 1.56
C GLU A 123 25.83 5.40 2.18
N VAL A 124 24.74 5.94 2.76
CA VAL A 124 23.62 5.13 3.24
C VAL A 124 23.03 4.27 2.12
N LEU A 125 22.95 4.82 0.91
CA LEU A 125 22.42 4.09 -0.25
C LEU A 125 23.41 3.10 -0.84
N THR A 126 24.71 3.45 -0.91
CA THR A 126 25.69 2.73 -1.76
C THR A 126 26.78 1.96 -0.98
N ALA A 127 26.96 2.24 0.30
CA ALA A 127 28.06 1.70 1.09
C ALA A 127 27.69 1.33 2.55
N PRO A 128 26.52 0.69 2.79
CA PRO A 128 26.15 0.24 4.13
C PRO A 128 27.08 -0.91 4.58
N THR A 129 27.44 -0.95 5.87
CA THR A 129 28.38 -1.97 6.40
C THR A 129 27.73 -3.21 6.94
N PHE A 130 26.45 -3.14 7.32
CA PHE A 130 25.74 -4.23 8.01
C PHE A 130 26.57 -4.78 9.19
N ALA A 131 27.04 -3.89 10.10
CA ALA A 131 27.87 -4.27 11.21
C ALA A 131 27.18 -5.29 12.13
N GLU A 132 27.91 -6.30 12.61
CA GLU A 132 27.37 -7.45 13.37
C GLU A 132 26.61 -7.04 14.64
N ASP A 133 27.06 -6.01 15.35
CA ASP A 133 26.38 -5.47 16.52
C ASP A 133 25.06 -4.81 16.15
N GLN A 134 24.99 -4.11 14.99
CA GLN A 134 23.77 -3.50 14.47
C GLN A 134 22.81 -4.55 13.91
N VAL A 135 23.29 -5.63 13.34
CA VAL A 135 22.50 -6.80 12.91
C VAL A 135 21.77 -7.40 14.12
N LYS A 136 22.47 -7.66 15.23
CA LYS A 136 21.86 -8.19 16.47
C LYS A 136 20.83 -7.24 17.07
N LYS A 137 21.15 -5.93 17.07
CA LYS A 137 20.23 -4.91 17.56
C LYS A 137 18.96 -4.82 16.70
N MET A 138 19.11 -4.85 15.37
CA MET A 138 17.98 -4.83 14.43
C MET A 138 17.10 -6.08 14.58
N GLN A 139 17.66 -7.26 14.84
CA GLN A 139 16.87 -8.44 15.14
C GLN A 139 15.97 -8.21 16.37
N SER A 140 16.51 -7.66 17.45
CA SER A 140 15.73 -7.35 18.66
C SER A 140 14.65 -6.31 18.36
N GLU A 141 15.01 -5.20 17.71
CA GLU A 141 14.07 -4.12 17.34
C GLU A 141 12.90 -4.65 16.47
N GLN A 142 13.20 -5.57 15.53
CA GLN A 142 12.17 -6.14 14.66
C GLN A 142 11.28 -7.16 15.38
N LEU A 143 11.82 -7.95 16.32
CA LEU A 143 11.04 -8.83 17.19
C LEU A 143 10.10 -8.02 18.10
N ASP A 144 10.60 -6.94 18.70
CA ASP A 144 9.80 -6.03 19.53
C ASP A 144 8.65 -5.39 18.71
N ARG A 145 8.91 -5.07 17.43
CA ARG A 145 7.89 -4.56 16.53
C ARG A 145 6.79 -5.59 16.24
N ILE A 146 7.13 -6.86 16.03
CA ILE A 146 6.12 -7.94 15.89
C ILE A 146 5.29 -8.08 17.16
N ASN A 147 5.92 -8.04 18.33
CA ASN A 147 5.21 -8.06 19.61
C ASN A 147 4.26 -6.85 19.71
N GLY A 148 4.72 -5.65 19.35
CA GLY A 148 3.89 -4.45 19.30
C GLY A 148 2.70 -4.56 18.33
N ILE A 149 2.85 -5.27 17.21
CA ILE A 149 1.73 -5.57 16.31
C ILE A 149 0.70 -6.48 16.99
N ARG A 150 1.13 -7.51 17.70
CA ARG A 150 0.23 -8.42 18.44
C ARG A 150 -0.51 -7.70 19.57
N GLU A 151 0.13 -6.72 20.22
CA GLU A 151 -0.49 -5.97 21.31
C GLU A 151 -1.49 -4.90 20.84
N ASP A 152 -1.30 -4.35 19.66
CA ASP A 152 -2.23 -3.38 19.05
C ASP A 152 -3.31 -4.12 18.25
N ASP A 153 -4.55 -4.13 18.75
CA ASP A 153 -5.65 -4.88 18.14
C ASP A 153 -5.95 -4.45 16.70
N SER A 154 -5.74 -3.18 16.35
CA SER A 154 -5.95 -2.68 14.98
C SER A 154 -4.87 -3.17 14.02
N ARG A 155 -3.61 -3.16 14.44
CA ARG A 155 -2.48 -3.69 13.66
C ARG A 155 -2.56 -5.21 13.54
N LEU A 156 -2.94 -5.89 14.62
CA LEU A 156 -3.15 -7.34 14.64
C LEU A 156 -4.24 -7.73 13.65
N ALA A 157 -5.40 -7.05 13.69
CA ALA A 157 -6.49 -7.30 12.76
C ALA A 157 -6.08 -7.07 11.30
N LEU A 158 -5.31 -6.00 11.00
CA LEU A 158 -4.80 -5.72 9.66
C LEU A 158 -3.82 -6.79 9.21
N GLY A 159 -2.83 -7.11 10.04
CA GLY A 159 -1.82 -8.12 9.71
C GLY A 159 -2.42 -9.50 9.45
N VAL A 160 -3.42 -9.92 10.27
CA VAL A 160 -4.14 -11.17 10.05
C VAL A 160 -5.02 -11.09 8.79
N PHE A 161 -5.68 -9.96 8.56
CA PHE A 161 -6.50 -9.76 7.37
C PHE A 161 -5.65 -9.91 6.10
N GLU A 162 -4.53 -9.21 5.98
CA GLU A 162 -3.64 -9.33 4.82
C GLU A 162 -3.01 -10.73 4.70
N ASN A 163 -2.59 -11.33 5.83
CA ASN A 163 -2.03 -12.68 5.83
C ASN A 163 -3.02 -13.72 5.29
N LYS A 164 -4.30 -13.61 5.66
CA LYS A 164 -5.34 -14.55 5.25
C LYS A 164 -5.93 -14.23 3.88
N LEU A 165 -6.03 -12.96 3.53
CA LEU A 165 -6.50 -12.52 2.21
C LEU A 165 -5.51 -12.93 1.11
N PHE A 166 -4.22 -12.85 1.38
CA PHE A 166 -3.14 -13.19 0.46
C PHE A 166 -2.45 -14.53 0.81
N GLU A 167 -3.17 -15.46 1.38
CA GLU A 167 -2.60 -16.77 1.78
C GLU A 167 -1.99 -17.52 0.59
N GLY A 168 -0.69 -17.83 0.69
CA GLY A 168 0.08 -18.43 -0.40
C GLY A 168 0.59 -17.46 -1.47
N HIS A 169 0.22 -16.20 -1.39
CA HIS A 169 0.74 -15.13 -2.23
C HIS A 169 1.94 -14.44 -1.56
N ARG A 170 2.79 -13.74 -2.35
CA ARG A 170 3.97 -13.00 -1.83
C ARG A 170 3.62 -11.87 -0.88
N TYR A 171 2.38 -11.35 -0.91
CA TYR A 171 1.90 -10.33 0.01
C TYR A 171 1.33 -10.90 1.31
N GLY A 172 1.20 -12.22 1.43
CA GLY A 172 0.55 -12.89 2.55
C GLY A 172 1.36 -12.96 3.85
N HIS A 173 2.55 -12.38 3.94
CA HIS A 173 3.28 -12.27 5.21
C HIS A 173 3.41 -10.80 5.64
N LEU A 174 3.61 -10.57 6.93
CA LEU A 174 3.90 -9.23 7.42
C LEU A 174 5.15 -8.67 6.73
N VAL A 175 5.18 -7.36 6.50
CA VAL A 175 6.38 -6.68 6.03
C VAL A 175 7.54 -6.88 7.00
N GLU A 176 7.24 -6.88 8.28
CA GLU A 176 8.18 -7.17 9.38
C GLU A 176 8.56 -8.66 9.46
N GLY A 177 7.85 -9.56 8.78
CA GLY A 177 8.16 -10.99 8.73
C GLY A 177 7.57 -11.80 9.88
N THR A 178 8.31 -12.83 10.31
CA THR A 178 7.93 -13.73 11.41
C THR A 178 9.06 -13.85 12.44
N GLU A 179 8.70 -14.15 13.71
CA GLU A 179 9.69 -14.32 14.78
C GLU A 179 10.73 -15.40 14.45
N GLU A 180 10.28 -16.52 13.89
CA GLU A 180 11.15 -17.62 13.56
C GLU A 180 12.18 -17.25 12.48
N ALA A 181 11.76 -16.51 11.47
CA ALA A 181 12.66 -16.05 10.41
C ALA A 181 13.66 -15.02 10.94
N ILE A 182 13.20 -14.01 11.70
CA ILE A 182 14.03 -12.93 12.23
C ILE A 182 15.16 -13.47 13.12
N LYS A 183 14.86 -14.45 13.99
CA LYS A 183 15.86 -15.07 14.88
C LYS A 183 17.02 -15.73 14.13
N ARG A 184 16.83 -16.05 12.84
CA ARG A 184 17.82 -16.70 11.99
C ARG A 184 18.53 -15.76 11.00
N PHE A 185 18.15 -14.48 10.94
CA PHE A 185 18.79 -13.54 10.03
C PHE A 185 20.25 -13.32 10.40
N THR A 186 21.09 -13.26 9.40
CA THR A 186 22.52 -13.02 9.50
C THR A 186 22.92 -11.75 8.76
N ARG A 187 24.12 -11.25 9.02
CA ARG A 187 24.75 -10.19 8.24
C ARG A 187 24.80 -10.56 6.75
N ASP A 188 25.19 -11.79 6.45
CA ASP A 188 25.29 -12.29 5.07
C ASP A 188 23.94 -12.31 4.36
N ASP A 189 22.85 -12.58 5.06
CA ASP A 189 21.51 -12.53 4.48
C ASP A 189 21.14 -11.11 4.06
N ALA A 190 21.37 -10.12 4.93
CA ALA A 190 21.13 -8.72 4.63
C ALA A 190 22.01 -8.24 3.47
N TYR A 191 23.30 -8.58 3.50
CA TYR A 191 24.25 -8.20 2.44
C TYR A 191 23.87 -8.81 1.08
N ARG A 192 23.50 -10.09 1.03
CA ARG A 192 23.04 -10.76 -0.21
C ARG A 192 21.75 -10.14 -0.71
N PHE A 193 20.77 -9.91 0.18
CA PHE A 193 19.51 -9.29 -0.21
C PHE A 193 19.74 -7.89 -0.82
N TYR A 194 20.58 -7.08 -0.18
CA TYR A 194 20.97 -5.77 -0.68
C TYR A 194 21.62 -5.88 -2.06
N ARG A 195 22.69 -6.67 -2.21
CA ARG A 195 23.41 -6.87 -3.46
C ARG A 195 22.51 -7.34 -4.61
N ASP A 196 21.57 -8.22 -4.32
CA ASP A 196 20.74 -8.89 -5.33
C ASP A 196 19.47 -8.10 -5.72
N ASN A 197 19.06 -7.10 -4.93
CA ASN A 197 17.82 -6.36 -5.17
C ASN A 197 17.99 -4.85 -5.33
N TYR A 198 19.08 -4.23 -4.81
CA TYR A 198 19.35 -2.79 -4.96
C TYR A 198 20.11 -2.51 -6.24
N LEU A 199 19.43 -2.72 -7.35
CA LEU A 199 20.00 -2.64 -8.71
C LEU A 199 19.49 -1.40 -9.44
N GLN A 200 20.27 -0.89 -10.39
CA GLN A 200 19.88 0.30 -11.19
C GLN A 200 18.48 0.19 -11.78
N GLY A 201 18.11 -0.97 -12.33
CA GLY A 201 16.80 -1.19 -12.95
C GLY A 201 15.62 -1.22 -11.99
N ASN A 202 15.88 -1.36 -10.69
CA ASN A 202 14.88 -1.39 -9.63
C ASN A 202 14.68 -0.03 -8.95
N ILE A 203 15.43 1.02 -9.35
CA ILE A 203 15.45 2.32 -8.69
C ILE A 203 14.71 3.36 -9.52
N LEU A 204 13.76 4.03 -8.89
CA LEU A 204 13.23 5.34 -9.27
C LEU A 204 13.64 6.34 -8.21
N ALA A 205 14.04 7.54 -8.61
CA ALA A 205 14.53 8.52 -7.66
C ALA A 205 14.07 9.94 -8.00
N GLY A 206 14.23 10.87 -7.08
CA GLY A 206 13.96 12.26 -7.38
C GLY A 206 14.45 13.23 -6.32
N LEU A 207 14.48 14.47 -6.74
CA LEU A 207 14.91 15.64 -5.98
C LEU A 207 13.84 16.73 -6.06
N ALA A 208 13.57 17.41 -4.94
CA ALA A 208 12.65 18.53 -4.96
C ALA A 208 13.15 19.67 -4.05
N GLY A 209 12.77 20.92 -4.34
CA GLY A 209 13.16 22.11 -3.56
C GLY A 209 14.22 22.95 -4.24
N ALA A 210 15.15 23.52 -3.46
CA ALA A 210 16.28 24.34 -3.98
C ALA A 210 17.38 23.46 -4.60
N VAL A 211 17.05 22.80 -5.71
CA VAL A 211 17.90 21.84 -6.39
C VAL A 211 18.72 22.52 -7.48
N GLU A 212 20.05 22.43 -7.39
CA GLU A 212 20.99 22.87 -8.42
C GLU A 212 21.30 21.76 -9.43
N ASP A 213 21.62 22.10 -10.68
CA ASP A 213 21.92 21.14 -11.74
C ASP A 213 23.12 20.26 -11.40
N THR A 214 24.15 20.80 -10.77
CA THR A 214 25.33 20.06 -10.30
C THR A 214 24.99 18.96 -9.30
N LEU A 215 23.97 19.16 -8.46
CA LEU A 215 23.48 18.11 -7.56
C LEU A 215 22.75 17.01 -8.34
N VAL A 216 21.94 17.38 -9.33
CA VAL A 216 21.23 16.42 -10.19
C VAL A 216 22.23 15.52 -10.92
N GLU A 217 23.23 16.13 -11.58
CA GLU A 217 24.28 15.41 -12.32
C GLU A 217 25.03 14.42 -11.42
N ARG A 218 25.41 14.86 -10.20
CA ARG A 218 26.06 13.99 -9.23
C ARG A 218 25.17 12.85 -8.77
N PHE A 219 23.90 13.14 -8.49
CA PHE A 219 22.93 12.15 -8.05
C PHE A 219 22.69 11.07 -9.12
N GLU A 220 22.47 11.49 -10.37
CA GLU A 220 22.33 10.56 -11.50
C GLU A 220 23.59 9.73 -11.75
N ALA A 221 24.78 10.37 -11.68
CA ALA A 221 26.04 9.68 -11.85
C ALA A 221 26.30 8.63 -10.77
N ASP A 222 25.92 8.91 -9.52
CA ASP A 222 26.09 7.97 -8.40
C ASP A 222 25.06 6.83 -8.46
N LEU A 223 23.81 7.09 -8.85
CA LEU A 223 22.83 6.04 -9.15
C LEU A 223 23.29 5.16 -10.33
N GLY A 224 23.96 5.75 -11.32
CA GLY A 224 24.55 5.03 -12.45
C GLY A 224 25.72 4.10 -12.06
N LYS A 225 26.29 4.25 -10.85
CA LYS A 225 27.34 3.35 -10.31
C LYS A 225 26.76 2.17 -9.52
N MET A 226 25.46 2.19 -9.20
CA MET A 226 24.81 1.03 -8.57
C MET A 226 24.96 -0.20 -9.48
N PRO A 227 24.93 -1.42 -8.93
CA PRO A 227 25.04 -2.63 -9.74
C PRO A 227 23.99 -2.64 -10.87
N SER A 228 24.43 -2.96 -12.08
CA SER A 228 23.54 -3.08 -13.24
C SER A 228 22.59 -4.27 -13.08
N GLY A 229 21.43 -4.19 -13.68
CA GLY A 229 20.42 -5.26 -13.67
C GLY A 229 19.05 -4.77 -13.20
N GLN A 230 18.12 -5.66 -13.31
CA GLN A 230 16.76 -5.52 -12.80
C GLN A 230 16.25 -6.88 -12.36
N VAL A 231 15.64 -6.95 -11.20
CA VAL A 231 14.90 -8.14 -10.77
C VAL A 231 13.42 -7.81 -10.87
N VAL A 232 12.73 -8.60 -11.68
CA VAL A 232 11.27 -8.57 -11.77
C VAL A 232 10.77 -9.92 -11.27
N ARG A 233 9.98 -9.90 -10.21
CA ARG A 233 9.29 -11.10 -9.73
C ARG A 233 7.81 -10.97 -10.08
N SER A 234 7.33 -11.84 -10.95
CA SER A 234 5.89 -11.97 -11.17
C SER A 234 5.24 -12.45 -9.88
N ALA A 235 4.19 -11.78 -9.47
CA ALA A 235 3.28 -12.30 -8.45
C ALA A 235 2.26 -13.21 -9.14
N ALA A 236 1.92 -14.34 -8.51
CA ALA A 236 0.72 -15.07 -8.89
C ALA A 236 -0.51 -14.20 -8.62
N GLU A 237 -1.62 -14.45 -9.30
CA GLU A 237 -2.87 -13.78 -8.96
C GLU A 237 -3.31 -14.19 -7.54
N PRO A 238 -3.76 -13.26 -6.70
CA PRO A 238 -4.31 -13.59 -5.39
C PRO A 238 -5.55 -14.49 -5.52
N LYS A 239 -5.75 -15.34 -4.53
CA LYS A 239 -7.00 -16.12 -4.46
C LYS A 239 -8.16 -15.22 -4.12
N VAL A 240 -9.26 -15.35 -4.86
CA VAL A 240 -10.51 -14.66 -4.56
C VAL A 240 -11.36 -15.51 -3.63
N GLU A 241 -11.91 -14.92 -2.58
CA GLU A 241 -12.89 -15.59 -1.71
C GLU A 241 -14.13 -15.93 -2.54
N LYS A 242 -14.73 -17.11 -2.27
CA LYS A 242 -15.93 -17.57 -2.97
C LYS A 242 -17.17 -17.56 -2.07
N THR A 243 -16.99 -17.33 -0.80
CA THR A 243 -18.00 -17.25 0.25
C THR A 243 -17.54 -16.25 1.29
N ARG A 244 -18.36 -15.95 2.28
CA ARG A 244 -17.92 -15.23 3.47
C ARG A 244 -17.08 -16.17 4.33
N ARG A 245 -15.85 -15.76 4.64
CA ARG A 245 -14.93 -16.45 5.53
C ARG A 245 -14.64 -15.58 6.75
N VAL A 246 -14.62 -16.19 7.93
CA VAL A 246 -14.41 -15.46 9.19
C VAL A 246 -13.17 -15.98 9.91
N ILE A 247 -12.28 -15.10 10.30
CA ILE A 247 -11.14 -15.39 11.18
C ILE A 247 -11.36 -14.66 12.50
N LEU A 248 -11.60 -15.41 13.56
CA LEU A 248 -11.69 -14.89 14.92
C LEU A 248 -10.32 -14.97 15.57
N VAL A 249 -9.72 -13.80 15.84
CA VAL A 249 -8.43 -13.70 16.52
C VAL A 249 -8.70 -13.56 18.01
N GLU A 250 -8.53 -14.64 18.75
CA GLU A 250 -8.79 -14.64 20.18
C GLU A 250 -7.66 -13.95 20.97
N LYS A 251 -8.04 -12.94 21.71
CA LYS A 251 -7.20 -12.17 22.61
C LYS A 251 -8.03 -11.76 23.82
N GLU A 252 -7.75 -12.35 24.99
CA GLU A 252 -8.57 -12.20 26.20
C GLU A 252 -8.76 -10.75 26.67
N ASN A 253 -9.85 -10.51 27.38
CA ASN A 253 -10.17 -9.25 28.06
C ASN A 253 -10.32 -8.04 27.11
N ARG A 254 -10.96 -8.20 25.96
CA ARG A 254 -11.29 -7.10 25.05
C ARG A 254 -12.67 -6.53 25.37
N ALA A 255 -12.75 -5.22 25.53
CA ALA A 255 -14.03 -4.50 25.65
C ALA A 255 -14.63 -4.17 24.27
N GLN A 256 -13.76 -4.10 23.26
CA GLN A 256 -14.13 -3.79 21.87
C GLN A 256 -13.57 -4.87 20.96
N THR A 257 -14.28 -5.14 19.86
CA THR A 257 -13.76 -5.96 18.77
C THR A 257 -13.19 -5.07 17.68
N GLN A 258 -12.05 -5.46 17.10
CA GLN A 258 -11.54 -4.84 15.87
C GLN A 258 -12.04 -5.65 14.68
N LEU A 259 -12.85 -5.02 13.84
CA LEU A 259 -13.42 -5.64 12.65
C LEU A 259 -12.73 -5.15 11.39
N ARG A 260 -12.39 -6.07 10.51
CA ARG A 260 -12.01 -5.81 9.11
C ARG A 260 -12.80 -6.73 8.20
N ILE A 261 -13.37 -6.15 7.16
CA ILE A 261 -14.22 -6.85 6.19
C ILE A 261 -13.79 -6.39 4.80
N GLY A 262 -13.48 -7.32 3.90
CA GLY A 262 -13.10 -6.95 2.54
C GLY A 262 -12.71 -8.14 1.67
N HIS A 263 -12.30 -7.83 0.47
CA HIS A 263 -11.90 -8.82 -0.52
C HIS A 263 -10.84 -8.25 -1.46
N VAL A 264 -10.11 -9.12 -2.15
CA VAL A 264 -9.20 -8.75 -3.24
C VAL A 264 -10.01 -8.12 -4.37
N VAL A 265 -9.42 -7.11 -5.00
CA VAL A 265 -9.96 -6.47 -6.21
C VAL A 265 -8.97 -6.61 -7.36
N ASP A 266 -9.47 -6.60 -8.58
CA ASP A 266 -8.72 -6.79 -9.82
C ASP A 266 -8.31 -5.47 -10.50
N TYR A 267 -8.58 -4.33 -9.86
CA TYR A 267 -8.19 -3.01 -10.34
C TYR A 267 -7.03 -2.42 -9.52
N ASN A 268 -6.37 -1.45 -10.10
CA ASN A 268 -5.41 -0.55 -9.46
C ASN A 268 -5.55 0.86 -10.06
N ARG A 269 -4.64 1.78 -9.72
CA ARG A 269 -4.68 3.19 -10.20
C ARG A 269 -4.62 3.36 -11.71
N THR A 270 -4.25 2.32 -12.49
CA THR A 270 -4.22 2.37 -13.96
C THR A 270 -5.55 1.94 -14.60
N ASN A 271 -6.46 1.35 -13.83
CA ASN A 271 -7.76 0.90 -14.32
C ASN A 271 -8.72 2.09 -14.44
N PRO A 272 -9.55 2.18 -15.49
CA PRO A 272 -10.59 3.22 -15.62
C PRO A 272 -11.53 3.32 -14.42
N ASP A 273 -11.84 2.18 -13.78
CA ASP A 273 -12.77 2.10 -12.66
C ASP A 273 -12.18 2.57 -11.32
N TYR A 274 -10.88 2.91 -11.29
CA TYR A 274 -10.24 3.42 -10.09
C TYR A 274 -10.94 4.67 -9.53
N PHE A 275 -11.24 5.67 -10.36
CA PHE A 275 -11.87 6.90 -9.91
C PHE A 275 -13.34 6.70 -9.48
N PRO A 276 -14.19 5.95 -10.21
CA PRO A 276 -15.49 5.53 -9.71
C PRO A 276 -15.41 4.82 -8.37
N MET A 277 -14.53 3.83 -8.20
CA MET A 277 -14.34 3.12 -6.93
C MET A 277 -13.80 4.04 -5.81
N ARG A 278 -12.98 5.01 -6.16
CA ARG A 278 -12.49 6.04 -5.24
C ARG A 278 -13.65 6.86 -4.66
N LEU A 279 -14.61 7.25 -5.51
CA LEU A 279 -15.83 7.97 -5.09
C LEU A 279 -16.73 7.09 -4.23
N LEU A 280 -16.95 5.83 -4.62
CA LEU A 280 -17.76 4.88 -3.86
C LEU A 280 -17.19 4.61 -2.47
N ALA A 281 -15.88 4.44 -2.34
CA ALA A 281 -15.22 4.26 -1.06
C ALA A 281 -15.33 5.51 -0.17
N ALA A 282 -15.15 6.70 -0.76
CA ALA A 282 -15.31 7.96 -0.06
C ALA A 282 -16.76 8.17 0.43
N TYR A 283 -17.74 7.89 -0.41
CA TYR A 283 -19.15 7.90 -0.04
C TYR A 283 -19.46 6.91 1.08
N LEU A 284 -18.92 5.69 0.98
CA LEU A 284 -19.20 4.66 1.99
C LEU A 284 -18.58 5.04 3.34
N GLY A 285 -17.34 5.55 3.39
CA GLY A 285 -16.79 5.88 4.70
C GLY A 285 -15.31 6.24 4.76
N GLU A 286 -14.74 6.89 3.76
CA GLU A 286 -13.36 7.30 3.86
C GLU A 286 -13.14 8.37 4.95
N ASN A 287 -12.09 8.19 5.75
CA ASN A 287 -11.54 9.20 6.67
C ASN A 287 -12.52 9.79 7.71
N ARG A 288 -13.62 9.13 8.03
CA ARG A 288 -14.66 9.60 8.98
C ARG A 288 -15.30 10.93 8.55
N GLU A 289 -15.44 11.17 7.28
CA GLU A 289 -16.14 12.35 6.81
C GLU A 289 -17.63 12.26 7.18
N ALA A 290 -18.22 13.38 7.58
CA ALA A 290 -19.57 13.43 8.12
C ALA A 290 -20.65 12.98 7.11
N PHE A 291 -20.39 13.06 5.82
CA PHE A 291 -21.28 12.56 4.76
C PHE A 291 -21.16 11.05 4.54
N GLY A 292 -20.10 10.39 5.05
CA GLY A 292 -19.87 8.97 4.83
C GLY A 292 -20.95 8.09 5.43
N ARG A 293 -21.42 7.11 4.67
CA ARG A 293 -22.49 6.19 5.10
C ARG A 293 -22.18 5.46 6.40
N LEU A 294 -20.97 4.92 6.51
CA LEU A 294 -20.54 4.22 7.73
C LEU A 294 -20.41 5.19 8.93
N TYR A 295 -19.94 6.42 8.69
CA TYR A 295 -19.93 7.43 9.74
C TYR A 295 -21.36 7.71 10.24
N GLN A 296 -22.29 7.94 9.34
CA GLN A 296 -23.70 8.20 9.66
C GLN A 296 -24.36 7.02 10.38
N THR A 297 -24.18 5.82 9.84
CA THR A 297 -24.95 4.65 10.31
C THR A 297 -24.36 3.99 11.55
N VAL A 298 -23.02 3.96 11.70
CA VAL A 298 -22.34 3.35 12.84
C VAL A 298 -22.22 4.34 13.99
N ARG A 299 -21.76 5.57 13.71
CA ARG A 299 -21.43 6.56 14.73
C ARG A 299 -22.59 7.49 15.06
N GLU A 300 -23.06 8.30 14.10
CA GLU A 300 -24.02 9.37 14.39
C GLU A 300 -25.38 8.84 14.84
N GLN A 301 -25.92 7.88 14.13
CA GLN A 301 -27.25 7.35 14.41
C GLN A 301 -27.28 6.38 15.60
N ARG A 302 -26.17 5.67 15.87
CA ARG A 302 -26.17 4.56 16.83
C ARG A 302 -25.11 4.65 17.91
N GLY A 303 -24.06 5.46 17.75
CA GLY A 303 -22.97 5.56 18.72
C GLY A 303 -22.21 4.25 18.94
N LEU A 304 -22.18 3.35 17.95
CA LEU A 304 -21.60 2.01 18.11
C LEU A 304 -20.08 2.01 18.15
N ALA A 305 -19.46 2.90 17.37
CA ALA A 305 -18.02 3.10 17.36
C ALA A 305 -17.68 4.53 16.98
N TYR A 306 -16.51 5.04 17.46
CA TYR A 306 -16.03 6.37 17.10
C TYR A 306 -15.61 6.47 15.63
N GLY A 307 -15.11 5.36 15.05
CA GLY A 307 -14.69 5.30 13.66
C GLY A 307 -15.22 4.08 12.92
N ALA A 308 -15.64 4.32 11.69
CA ALA A 308 -15.96 3.29 10.71
C ALA A 308 -15.51 3.81 9.34
N TYR A 309 -14.81 2.96 8.58
CA TYR A 309 -14.04 3.38 7.41
C TYR A 309 -14.21 2.41 6.25
N ALA A 310 -14.04 2.92 5.02
CA ALA A 310 -13.94 2.13 3.79
C ALA A 310 -12.85 2.69 2.88
N TYR A 311 -12.07 1.81 2.27
CA TYR A 311 -11.00 2.17 1.33
C TYR A 311 -11.01 1.24 0.13
N CYS A 312 -10.76 1.80 -1.05
CA CYS A 312 -10.77 1.08 -2.33
C CYS A 312 -9.41 0.55 -2.76
N GLU A 313 -8.37 0.77 -1.96
CA GLU A 313 -7.01 0.30 -2.19
C GLU A 313 -6.31 0.04 -0.86
N HIS A 314 -5.15 -0.61 -0.92
CA HIS A 314 -4.31 -0.80 0.25
C HIS A 314 -4.07 0.54 0.96
N PHE A 315 -4.39 0.56 2.24
CA PHE A 315 -4.26 1.75 3.08
C PHE A 315 -3.36 1.44 4.25
N ARG A 316 -2.24 2.16 4.33
CA ARG A 316 -1.37 2.11 5.51
C ARG A 316 -1.93 3.08 6.56
N PRO A 317 -2.31 2.60 7.73
CA PRO A 317 -2.67 3.50 8.82
C PRO A 317 -1.41 4.24 9.28
N ALA A 318 -1.15 5.40 8.70
CA ALA A 318 -0.06 6.30 9.06
C ALA A 318 -0.63 7.53 9.78
N GLY A 319 -1.05 7.32 11.02
CA GLY A 319 -1.60 8.39 11.84
C GLY A 319 -2.92 8.96 11.28
N TRP A 320 -2.99 10.27 11.12
CA TRP A 320 -4.18 10.99 10.67
C TRP A 320 -4.15 11.35 9.18
N SER A 321 -3.35 10.65 8.37
CA SER A 321 -3.33 10.92 6.93
C SER A 321 -4.69 10.64 6.31
N LYS A 322 -5.22 11.63 5.60
CA LYS A 322 -6.46 11.54 4.83
C LYS A 322 -6.21 11.41 3.32
N LEU A 323 -4.97 11.19 2.94
CA LEU A 323 -4.54 11.23 1.55
C LEU A 323 -4.15 9.84 1.08
N ILE A 324 -4.22 9.64 -0.23
CA ILE A 324 -3.70 8.42 -0.86
C ILE A 324 -2.19 8.31 -0.62
N ASP A 325 -1.72 7.11 -0.36
CA ASP A 325 -0.30 6.82 -0.14
C ASP A 325 0.47 6.71 -1.45
N ASN A 326 1.80 6.90 -1.35
CA ASN A 326 2.72 6.66 -2.46
C ASN A 326 3.37 5.28 -2.34
N GLY A 327 3.70 4.68 -3.49
CA GLY A 327 4.45 3.43 -3.54
C GLY A 327 3.68 2.22 -3.01
N ILE A 328 2.34 2.26 -3.03
CA ILE A 328 1.53 1.10 -2.68
C ILE A 328 1.64 0.01 -3.74
N VAL A 329 1.15 -1.18 -3.43
CA VAL A 329 1.19 -2.33 -4.33
C VAL A 329 0.48 -2.06 -5.66
N ARG A 330 1.05 -2.56 -6.75
CA ARG A 330 0.46 -2.47 -8.11
C ARG A 330 -0.44 -3.65 -8.43
N ASN A 331 -0.16 -4.80 -7.84
CA ASN A 331 -0.90 -6.04 -8.06
C ASN A 331 -1.54 -6.47 -6.74
N GLY A 332 -2.69 -7.13 -6.81
CA GLY A 332 -3.33 -7.63 -5.60
C GLY A 332 -3.79 -6.54 -4.64
N GLN A 333 -4.53 -5.57 -5.14
CA GLN A 333 -5.23 -4.59 -4.32
C GLN A 333 -6.43 -5.22 -3.60
N TYR A 334 -6.94 -4.55 -2.59
CA TYR A 334 -8.14 -4.99 -1.88
C TYR A 334 -9.03 -3.82 -1.48
N PHE A 335 -10.33 -4.04 -1.56
CA PHE A 335 -11.32 -3.21 -0.93
C PHE A 335 -11.53 -3.67 0.51
N HIS A 336 -11.58 -2.74 1.47
CA HIS A 336 -11.88 -3.10 2.84
C HIS A 336 -12.63 -2.04 3.62
N MET A 337 -13.38 -2.52 4.60
CA MET A 337 -14.06 -1.72 5.62
C MET A 337 -13.51 -2.09 7.01
N MET A 338 -13.51 -1.14 7.93
CA MET A 338 -13.10 -1.39 9.32
C MET A 338 -13.90 -0.57 10.32
N THR A 339 -14.09 -1.14 11.52
CA THR A 339 -14.69 -0.48 12.68
C THR A 339 -14.29 -1.20 13.98
N TYR A 340 -14.59 -0.58 15.13
CA TYR A 340 -14.22 -1.12 16.44
C TYR A 340 -15.33 -0.89 17.49
N PRO A 341 -16.49 -1.56 17.36
CA PRO A 341 -17.57 -1.46 18.32
C PRO A 341 -17.27 -2.19 19.63
N LYS A 342 -18.13 -1.99 20.66
CA LYS A 342 -18.19 -2.92 21.79
C LYS A 342 -18.40 -4.35 21.28
N GLU A 343 -17.80 -5.33 21.96
CA GLU A 343 -17.85 -6.74 21.53
C GLU A 343 -19.28 -7.25 21.36
N ALA A 344 -20.19 -6.89 22.26
CA ALA A 344 -21.62 -7.24 22.17
C ALA A 344 -22.32 -6.75 20.89
N ASN A 345 -21.80 -5.73 20.23
CA ASN A 345 -22.32 -5.18 18.97
C ASN A 345 -21.56 -5.68 17.72
N GLY A 346 -20.59 -6.60 17.89
CA GLY A 346 -19.73 -7.06 16.81
C GLY A 346 -20.52 -7.65 15.63
N LYS A 347 -21.43 -8.60 15.90
CA LYS A 347 -22.28 -9.22 14.87
C LYS A 347 -23.17 -8.21 14.17
N PHE A 348 -23.79 -7.29 14.92
CA PHE A 348 -24.63 -6.25 14.33
C PHE A 348 -23.82 -5.34 13.40
N CYS A 349 -22.63 -4.92 13.79
CA CYS A 349 -21.76 -4.09 12.96
C CYS A 349 -21.30 -4.81 11.68
N ILE A 350 -21.02 -6.12 11.74
CA ILE A 350 -20.71 -6.93 10.54
C ILE A 350 -21.92 -6.87 9.58
N LYS A 351 -23.12 -7.16 10.06
CA LYS A 351 -24.34 -7.11 9.25
C LYS A 351 -24.60 -5.72 8.67
N LEU A 352 -24.45 -4.68 9.49
CA LEU A 352 -24.63 -3.29 9.07
C LEU A 352 -23.66 -2.92 7.94
N MET A 353 -22.38 -3.21 8.10
CA MET A 353 -21.35 -2.86 7.10
C MET A 353 -21.56 -3.61 5.78
N LEU A 354 -21.89 -4.90 5.85
CA LEU A 354 -22.22 -5.68 4.66
C LEU A 354 -23.51 -5.20 3.99
N SER A 355 -24.54 -4.83 4.77
CA SER A 355 -25.78 -4.24 4.25
C SER A 355 -25.52 -2.91 3.52
N GLU A 356 -24.67 -2.02 4.06
CA GLU A 356 -24.30 -0.77 3.39
C GLU A 356 -23.49 -1.04 2.11
N MET A 357 -22.58 -2.02 2.11
CA MET A 357 -21.87 -2.45 0.90
C MET A 357 -22.83 -3.02 -0.16
N THR A 358 -23.77 -3.88 0.25
CA THR A 358 -24.81 -4.42 -0.65
C THR A 358 -25.67 -3.32 -1.26
N LYS A 359 -26.01 -2.29 -0.51
CA LYS A 359 -26.78 -1.15 -1.05
C LYS A 359 -26.06 -0.45 -2.20
N LEU A 360 -24.73 -0.34 -2.20
CA LEU A 360 -23.98 0.23 -3.31
C LEU A 360 -24.14 -0.56 -4.60
N THR A 361 -24.31 -1.89 -4.53
CA THR A 361 -24.52 -2.74 -5.71
C THR A 361 -25.97 -2.79 -6.18
N THR A 362 -26.94 -2.50 -5.29
CA THR A 362 -28.38 -2.68 -5.57
C THR A 362 -29.15 -1.38 -5.71
N THR A 363 -28.60 -0.27 -5.23
CA THR A 363 -29.29 1.03 -5.19
C THR A 363 -28.36 2.12 -5.70
N GLN A 364 -28.87 2.93 -6.62
CA GLN A 364 -28.11 4.07 -7.11
C GLN A 364 -27.95 5.12 -6.00
N VAL A 365 -26.73 5.61 -5.79
CA VAL A 365 -26.43 6.73 -4.89
C VAL A 365 -27.12 7.99 -5.41
N SER A 366 -27.57 8.89 -4.56
CA SER A 366 -28.19 10.13 -5.02
C SER A 366 -27.20 11.04 -5.73
N GLN A 367 -27.67 11.84 -6.71
CA GLN A 367 -26.80 12.80 -7.42
C GLN A 367 -26.17 13.80 -6.44
N ASP A 368 -26.94 14.32 -5.47
CA ASP A 368 -26.47 15.29 -4.48
C ASP A 368 -25.34 14.71 -3.60
N ASP A 369 -25.42 13.43 -3.25
CA ASP A 369 -24.35 12.76 -2.48
C ASP A 369 -23.10 12.59 -3.32
N ILE A 370 -23.23 12.22 -4.58
CA ILE A 370 -22.09 12.08 -5.48
C ILE A 370 -21.43 13.43 -5.77
N ASP A 371 -22.19 14.48 -6.04
CA ASP A 371 -21.65 15.83 -6.25
C ASP A 371 -20.83 16.30 -5.05
N ARG A 372 -21.31 16.03 -3.83
CA ARG A 372 -20.60 16.33 -2.59
C ARG A 372 -19.30 15.54 -2.46
N VAL A 373 -19.35 14.26 -2.76
CA VAL A 373 -18.17 13.37 -2.68
C VAL A 373 -17.14 13.71 -3.76
N GLN A 374 -17.58 14.00 -4.99
CA GLN A 374 -16.70 14.47 -6.06
C GLN A 374 -15.96 15.74 -5.67
N ALA A 375 -16.69 16.74 -5.16
CA ALA A 375 -16.07 17.99 -4.68
C ALA A 375 -15.06 17.72 -3.55
N TYR A 376 -15.38 16.85 -2.60
CA TYR A 376 -14.47 16.47 -1.51
C TYR A 376 -13.20 15.82 -2.05
N VAL A 377 -13.31 14.76 -2.86
CA VAL A 377 -12.15 14.02 -3.39
C VAL A 377 -11.31 14.87 -4.32
N ALA A 378 -11.94 15.69 -5.18
CA ALA A 378 -11.22 16.61 -6.06
C ALA A 378 -10.43 17.67 -5.26
N ASN A 379 -11.02 18.21 -4.18
CA ASN A 379 -10.36 19.21 -3.36
C ASN A 379 -9.21 18.64 -2.51
N GLN A 380 -9.19 17.34 -2.21
CA GLN A 380 -8.06 16.69 -1.55
C GLN A 380 -6.76 16.80 -2.37
N TYR A 381 -6.86 16.99 -3.68
CA TYR A 381 -5.69 17.19 -4.55
C TYR A 381 -4.77 18.31 -4.07
N ALA A 382 -5.32 19.42 -3.55
CA ALA A 382 -4.51 20.51 -3.01
C ALA A 382 -3.58 20.05 -1.88
N PHE A 383 -4.04 19.13 -1.03
CA PHE A 383 -3.26 18.59 0.07
C PHE A 383 -2.27 17.50 -0.39
N LEU A 384 -2.59 16.77 -1.47
CA LEU A 384 -1.66 15.85 -2.13
C LEU A 384 -0.45 16.59 -2.70
N MET A 385 -0.65 17.81 -3.17
CA MET A 385 0.35 18.64 -3.84
C MET A 385 0.90 19.77 -2.95
N GLU A 386 0.62 19.75 -1.64
CA GLU A 386 0.93 20.84 -0.70
C GLU A 386 2.43 21.14 -0.56
N THR A 387 3.26 20.09 -0.52
CA THR A 387 4.71 20.23 -0.32
C THR A 387 5.49 19.62 -1.47
N PRO A 388 6.73 20.10 -1.74
CA PRO A 388 7.57 19.50 -2.78
C PRO A 388 7.85 18.01 -2.57
N ASP A 389 7.94 17.53 -1.33
CA ASP A 389 8.11 16.11 -1.02
C ASP A 389 6.87 15.29 -1.41
N LYS A 390 5.65 15.79 -1.11
CA LYS A 390 4.40 15.15 -1.54
C LYS A 390 4.30 15.14 -3.07
N GLN A 391 4.58 16.28 -3.72
CA GLN A 391 4.62 16.37 -5.19
C GLN A 391 5.59 15.36 -5.79
N LEU A 392 6.79 15.24 -5.20
CA LEU A 392 7.81 14.29 -5.64
C LEU A 392 7.33 12.84 -5.51
N GLY A 393 6.68 12.50 -4.40
CA GLY A 393 6.09 11.17 -4.19
C GLY A 393 5.06 10.83 -5.27
N MET A 394 4.14 11.74 -5.56
CA MET A 394 3.10 11.56 -6.59
C MET A 394 3.69 11.43 -8.01
N ARG A 395 4.73 12.21 -8.34
CA ARG A 395 5.42 12.10 -9.64
C ARG A 395 6.21 10.79 -9.78
N LEU A 396 6.80 10.30 -8.70
CA LEU A 396 7.44 8.98 -8.72
C LEU A 396 6.42 7.85 -8.87
N ASP A 397 5.21 8.00 -8.32
CA ASP A 397 4.12 7.06 -8.56
C ASP A 397 3.66 7.02 -10.02
N GLU A 398 3.65 8.15 -10.73
CA GLU A 398 3.38 8.17 -12.18
C GLU A 398 4.36 7.25 -12.95
N LEU A 399 5.64 7.30 -12.58
CA LEU A 399 6.65 6.40 -13.17
C LEU A 399 6.46 4.95 -12.70
N TRP A 400 6.15 4.76 -11.42
CA TRP A 400 5.97 3.45 -10.80
C TRP A 400 4.81 2.67 -11.42
N TYR A 401 3.66 3.34 -11.59
CA TYR A 401 2.46 2.76 -12.20
C TYR A 401 2.44 2.87 -13.73
N LYS A 402 3.40 3.57 -14.33
CA LYS A 402 3.42 3.87 -15.78
C LYS A 402 2.14 4.61 -16.24
N MET A 403 1.69 5.56 -15.47
CA MET A 403 0.50 6.37 -15.73
C MET A 403 0.84 7.86 -15.87
N PRO A 404 1.49 8.26 -16.96
CA PRO A 404 1.87 9.66 -17.18
C PRO A 404 0.62 10.54 -17.14
N THR A 405 0.74 11.73 -16.56
CA THR A 405 -0.35 12.72 -16.41
C THR A 405 -1.42 12.38 -15.35
N PHE A 406 -1.27 11.31 -14.55
CA PHE A 406 -2.21 11.00 -13.49
C PHE A 406 -2.38 12.19 -12.52
N VAL A 407 -1.26 12.76 -12.07
CA VAL A 407 -1.25 13.91 -11.16
C VAL A 407 -1.93 15.13 -11.80
N ASP A 408 -1.59 15.45 -13.05
CA ASP A 408 -2.12 16.64 -13.72
C ASP A 408 -3.61 16.53 -14.06
N LYS A 409 -4.11 15.30 -14.26
CA LYS A 409 -5.50 15.03 -14.59
C LYS A 409 -6.35 14.55 -13.42
N TYR A 410 -5.80 14.43 -12.22
CA TYR A 410 -6.49 13.84 -11.07
C TYR A 410 -7.85 14.49 -10.80
N GLN A 411 -7.89 15.81 -10.65
CA GLN A 411 -9.14 16.54 -10.42
C GLN A 411 -10.13 16.42 -11.59
N GLU A 412 -9.61 16.52 -12.81
CA GLU A 412 -10.42 16.36 -14.02
C GLU A 412 -11.04 14.96 -14.10
N SER A 413 -10.25 13.94 -13.80
CA SER A 413 -10.71 12.53 -13.82
C SER A 413 -11.80 12.27 -12.77
N ILE A 414 -11.65 12.80 -11.55
CA ILE A 414 -12.68 12.73 -10.52
C ILE A 414 -13.97 13.42 -10.99
N ASN A 415 -13.85 14.65 -11.52
CA ASN A 415 -15.02 15.44 -11.91
C ASN A 415 -15.76 14.89 -13.15
N LYS A 416 -15.09 14.06 -13.94
CA LYS A 416 -15.67 13.43 -15.14
C LYS A 416 -16.35 12.09 -14.88
N VAL A 417 -16.26 11.52 -13.67
CA VAL A 417 -16.93 10.26 -13.36
C VAL A 417 -18.45 10.43 -13.49
N PRO A 418 -19.10 9.71 -14.43
CA PRO A 418 -20.53 9.84 -14.60
C PRO A 418 -21.27 9.15 -13.46
N HIS A 419 -22.28 9.82 -12.92
CA HIS A 419 -23.15 9.24 -11.88
C HIS A 419 -23.76 7.90 -12.31
N SER A 420 -24.15 7.78 -13.58
CA SER A 420 -24.78 6.57 -14.13
C SER A 420 -23.89 5.33 -14.13
N GLU A 421 -22.58 5.48 -14.04
CA GLU A 421 -21.62 4.36 -14.06
C GLU A 421 -21.32 3.80 -12.66
N LEU A 422 -21.59 4.55 -11.59
CA LEU A 422 -21.17 4.17 -10.25
C LEU A 422 -21.81 2.85 -9.78
N GLN A 423 -23.08 2.62 -10.07
CA GLN A 423 -23.74 1.39 -9.66
C GLN A 423 -23.22 0.17 -10.43
N SER A 424 -22.94 0.28 -11.73
CA SER A 424 -22.36 -0.82 -12.50
C SER A 424 -20.95 -1.14 -12.02
N VAL A 425 -20.11 -0.11 -11.78
CA VAL A 425 -18.78 -0.31 -11.23
C VAL A 425 -18.82 -0.92 -9.82
N ALA A 426 -19.77 -0.48 -8.97
CA ALA A 426 -19.98 -1.12 -7.68
C ALA A 426 -20.35 -2.61 -7.83
N LEU A 427 -21.20 -2.95 -8.78
CA LEU A 427 -21.62 -4.34 -9.03
C LEU A 427 -20.47 -5.20 -9.54
N ASP A 428 -19.59 -4.63 -10.37
CA ASP A 428 -18.44 -5.35 -10.93
C ASP A 428 -17.32 -5.59 -9.89
N HIS A 429 -17.13 -4.67 -8.94
CA HIS A 429 -15.98 -4.70 -8.03
C HIS A 429 -16.31 -4.90 -6.55
N LEU A 430 -17.54 -4.79 -6.09
CA LEU A 430 -17.92 -5.03 -4.70
C LEU A 430 -18.67 -6.35 -4.55
N HIS A 431 -18.13 -7.25 -3.74
CA HIS A 431 -18.63 -8.61 -3.58
C HIS A 431 -19.02 -8.89 -2.11
N PRO A 432 -20.14 -8.38 -1.60
CA PRO A 432 -20.53 -8.54 -0.19
C PRO A 432 -20.69 -9.99 0.26
N ASP A 433 -20.87 -10.92 -0.69
CA ASP A 433 -20.99 -12.35 -0.42
C ASP A 433 -19.66 -13.12 -0.47
N HIS A 434 -18.59 -12.48 -0.93
CA HIS A 434 -17.27 -13.07 -1.13
C HIS A 434 -16.19 -12.30 -0.35
N VAL A 435 -16.36 -12.20 0.96
CA VAL A 435 -15.47 -11.39 1.81
C VAL A 435 -14.75 -12.21 2.87
N LEU A 436 -13.56 -11.76 3.21
CA LEU A 436 -12.89 -12.13 4.43
C LEU A 436 -13.30 -11.17 5.56
N ILE A 437 -13.73 -11.73 6.67
CA ILE A 437 -14.03 -11.01 7.92
C ILE A 437 -12.99 -11.40 8.95
N VAL A 438 -12.27 -10.42 9.49
CA VAL A 438 -11.37 -10.63 10.62
C VAL A 438 -11.88 -9.85 11.82
N ALA A 439 -12.00 -10.54 12.96
CA ALA A 439 -12.43 -9.94 14.22
C ALA A 439 -11.47 -10.31 15.35
N VAL A 440 -10.93 -9.31 16.05
CA VAL A 440 -10.21 -9.54 17.31
C VAL A 440 -11.23 -9.55 18.43
N VAL A 441 -11.34 -10.67 19.16
CA VAL A 441 -12.42 -10.95 20.13
C VAL A 441 -11.86 -11.55 21.41
N SER A 442 -12.59 -11.39 22.54
CA SER A 442 -12.18 -11.96 23.84
C SER A 442 -12.30 -13.47 23.86
N ASN A 443 -13.34 -14.04 23.26
CA ASN A 443 -13.62 -15.48 23.27
C ASN A 443 -14.10 -15.94 21.89
N GLY A 444 -13.23 -16.67 21.20
CA GLY A 444 -13.52 -17.12 19.83
C GLY A 444 -14.72 -18.08 19.74
N GLU A 445 -14.85 -19.04 20.65
CA GLU A 445 -15.95 -20.00 20.63
C GLU A 445 -17.30 -19.34 20.93
N ALA A 446 -17.35 -18.42 21.89
CA ALA A 446 -18.56 -17.67 22.20
C ALA A 446 -18.98 -16.81 21.00
N THR A 447 -18.04 -16.11 20.36
CA THR A 447 -18.31 -15.30 19.17
C THR A 447 -18.72 -16.19 17.98
N LYS A 448 -18.07 -17.34 17.78
CA LYS A 448 -18.45 -18.30 16.73
C LYS A 448 -19.92 -18.76 16.92
N LYS A 449 -20.30 -19.13 18.14
CA LYS A 449 -21.68 -19.51 18.47
C LYS A 449 -22.67 -18.36 18.21
N GLU A 450 -22.29 -17.13 18.55
CA GLU A 450 -23.11 -15.93 18.31
C GLU A 450 -23.29 -15.68 16.81
N LEU A 451 -22.24 -15.75 16.01
CA LEU A 451 -22.30 -15.54 14.56
C LEU A 451 -23.21 -16.55 13.85
N LEU A 452 -23.17 -17.81 14.28
CA LEU A 452 -24.00 -18.90 13.74
C LEU A 452 -25.43 -18.89 14.28
N GLY A 453 -25.70 -18.18 15.37
CA GLY A 453 -27.04 -18.08 15.95
C GLY A 453 -27.97 -17.17 15.13
N ILE A 454 -29.30 -17.31 15.37
CA ILE A 454 -30.30 -16.46 14.69
C ILE A 454 -30.29 -15.05 15.28
N ASP A 455 -30.20 -14.94 16.62
CA ASP A 455 -30.29 -13.68 17.33
C ASP A 455 -29.10 -12.74 17.06
N THR A 456 -29.43 -11.48 16.93
CA THR A 456 -28.40 -10.41 16.80
C THR A 456 -28.62 -9.37 17.88
N LYS A 457 -27.68 -9.27 18.81
CA LYS A 457 -27.69 -8.24 19.87
C LYS A 457 -27.42 -6.86 19.28
N LEU A 458 -28.05 -5.87 19.89
CA LEU A 458 -27.79 -4.46 19.65
C LEU A 458 -27.91 -3.72 20.98
N GLU A 459 -26.79 -3.24 21.48
CA GLU A 459 -26.73 -2.42 22.69
C GLU A 459 -26.43 -0.98 22.29
N LEU A 460 -27.46 -0.13 22.35
CA LEU A 460 -27.30 1.30 22.06
C LEU A 460 -26.82 2.05 23.29
N PRO A 461 -26.01 3.12 23.11
CA PRO A 461 -25.65 4.02 24.21
C PRO A 461 -26.88 4.63 24.86
N SER A 462 -26.74 4.99 26.15
CA SER A 462 -27.79 5.69 26.88
C SER A 462 -28.17 7.00 26.17
N GLY A 463 -29.47 7.19 25.90
CA GLY A 463 -30.01 8.35 25.18
C GLY A 463 -30.09 8.21 23.66
N ALA A 464 -29.58 7.12 23.05
CA ALA A 464 -29.82 6.83 21.65
C ALA A 464 -31.31 6.45 21.43
N GLN A 465 -31.92 7.06 20.40
CA GLN A 465 -33.33 6.80 20.10
C GLN A 465 -33.47 5.57 19.19
N GLU A 466 -33.89 4.47 19.75
CA GLU A 466 -34.22 3.27 18.96
C GLU A 466 -35.45 3.46 18.08
N GLY A 467 -36.43 4.26 18.51
CA GLY A 467 -37.71 4.45 17.85
C GLY A 467 -37.65 4.81 16.36
N ALA A 468 -36.88 5.83 16.00
CA ALA A 468 -36.75 6.28 14.61
C ALA A 468 -35.95 5.30 13.72
N LEU A 469 -35.12 4.43 14.32
CA LEU A 469 -34.26 3.49 13.61
C LEU A 469 -34.69 2.04 13.75
N LYS A 470 -35.78 1.78 14.49
CA LYS A 470 -36.18 0.42 14.84
C LYS A 470 -36.35 -0.47 13.62
N GLU A 471 -37.10 -0.02 12.63
CA GLU A 471 -37.34 -0.79 11.41
C GLU A 471 -36.06 -1.10 10.64
N ILE A 472 -35.18 -0.11 10.52
CA ILE A 472 -33.88 -0.28 9.87
C ILE A 472 -32.99 -1.24 10.68
N ASN A 473 -32.99 -1.13 12.01
CA ASN A 473 -32.25 -2.04 12.89
C ASN A 473 -32.79 -3.48 12.78
N ASP A 474 -34.09 -3.66 12.68
CA ASP A 474 -34.72 -4.98 12.52
C ASP A 474 -34.36 -5.59 11.15
N GLN A 475 -34.31 -4.79 10.07
CA GLN A 475 -33.83 -5.22 8.76
C GLN A 475 -32.32 -5.64 8.81
N ILE A 476 -31.49 -4.87 9.51
CA ILE A 476 -30.06 -5.22 9.69
C ILE A 476 -29.92 -6.50 10.53
N LYS A 477 -30.68 -6.65 11.60
CA LYS A 477 -30.67 -7.88 12.41
C LYS A 477 -31.12 -9.11 11.58
N ALA A 478 -32.04 -8.93 10.65
CA ALA A 478 -32.51 -9.96 9.74
C ALA A 478 -31.56 -10.25 8.56
N PHE A 479 -30.58 -9.40 8.31
CA PHE A 479 -29.58 -9.64 7.25
C PHE A 479 -28.88 -10.99 7.51
N ASP A 480 -28.94 -11.91 6.54
CA ASP A 480 -28.33 -13.22 6.66
C ASP A 480 -26.82 -13.13 6.34
N LEU A 481 -26.00 -13.64 7.25
CA LEU A 481 -24.58 -13.78 7.02
C LEU A 481 -24.23 -15.02 6.19
N ASP A 482 -25.16 -15.96 6.03
CA ASP A 482 -24.99 -17.23 5.31
C ASP A 482 -23.66 -17.94 5.69
N LEU A 483 -23.40 -18.04 7.01
CA LEU A 483 -22.20 -18.65 7.56
C LEU A 483 -22.46 -20.06 8.03
N LYS A 484 -21.53 -20.95 7.72
CA LYS A 484 -21.47 -22.32 8.24
C LYS A 484 -20.34 -22.47 9.25
N PRO A 485 -20.38 -23.49 10.13
CA PRO A 485 -19.30 -23.71 11.11
C PRO A 485 -17.90 -23.79 10.51
N GLU A 486 -17.74 -24.33 9.31
CA GLU A 486 -16.47 -24.44 8.58
C GLU A 486 -15.93 -23.11 8.03
N ASP A 487 -16.80 -22.12 7.82
CA ASP A 487 -16.40 -20.79 7.36
C ASP A 487 -15.73 -19.96 8.45
N ILE A 488 -15.82 -20.42 9.72
CA ILE A 488 -15.31 -19.68 10.88
C ILE A 488 -14.13 -20.41 11.51
N VAL A 489 -12.97 -19.79 11.42
CA VAL A 489 -11.69 -20.28 11.99
C VAL A 489 -11.30 -19.41 13.19
N ILE A 490 -10.91 -20.06 14.29
CA ILE A 490 -10.40 -19.40 15.49
C ILE A 490 -8.87 -19.55 15.54
N VAL A 491 -8.17 -18.43 15.73
CA VAL A 491 -6.72 -18.39 15.92
C VAL A 491 -6.39 -17.62 17.20
N LYS A 492 -5.26 -17.96 17.84
CA LYS A 492 -4.81 -17.23 19.04
C LYS A 492 -3.88 -16.08 18.63
N ALA A 493 -4.11 -14.88 19.15
CA ALA A 493 -3.29 -13.70 18.87
C ALA A 493 -1.79 -13.95 19.08
N ARG A 494 -1.42 -14.65 20.18
CA ARG A 494 -0.03 -15.00 20.52
C ARG A 494 0.65 -15.97 19.54
N GLU A 495 -0.12 -16.63 18.68
CA GLU A 495 0.41 -17.60 17.69
C GLU A 495 0.57 -16.98 16.30
N MET A 496 0.02 -15.80 16.10
CA MET A 496 0.17 -15.09 14.84
C MET A 496 1.60 -14.57 14.68
N PHE A 497 2.12 -14.72 13.47
CA PHE A 497 3.43 -14.19 13.05
C PHE A 497 4.63 -14.80 13.81
N LYS A 498 4.50 -16.04 14.29
CA LYS A 498 5.62 -16.81 14.86
C LYS A 498 6.69 -17.18 13.85
#